data_39abc2360322a88854efd795a689ddb0
#
_entry.id   39abc2360322a88854efd795a689ddb0
#
_cell.length_a   1.000
_cell.length_b   1.000
_cell.length_c   1.000
_cell.angle_alpha   90.00
_cell.angle_beta   90.00
_cell.angle_gamma   90.00
#
_symmetry.space_group_name_H-M   'P 1'
#
loop_
_entity.id
_entity.type
_entity.pdbx_description
1 polymer ?
#
loop_
_entity_poly.entity_id
_entity_poly.type
_entity_poly.pdbx_seq_one_letter_code
_entity_poly.pdbx_strand_id
1 'polypeptide(L)'
;SLPPDRQALNRWAFCGLFEVEKTTKMPAVDLKTALQAIDIDYVDWYKTDTQGTDLRIFDALPASMISNMIVAEFEPGIIDAYLGEDKLHQLMAYMDKCPFWVSSMYVKGSHRIEQEDLSSLNTLQRRSLDSFLKMAPGWCEISYINKFDSDSLGLREYLLGWVFSSINAEHGFALHLAKAGQKKFGEPLFSEMVEESLKCLSHGYFRVGLKALRK
;
A
#
# COMPACT_ATOMS: atom_id res chain seq x y z
N SER A 1 18.74 0.40 4.62
CA SER A 1 17.79 -0.35 5.46
C SER A 1 18.18 -0.23 6.93
N LEU A 2 17.20 -0.34 7.81
CA LEU A 2 17.40 -0.37 9.25
C LEU A 2 17.92 -1.77 9.69
N PRO A 3 18.66 -1.85 10.81
CA PRO A 3 19.06 -3.15 11.35
C PRO A 3 17.86 -3.88 11.95
N PRO A 4 17.75 -5.22 11.78
CA PRO A 4 16.70 -6.02 12.42
C PRO A 4 16.76 -5.93 13.95
N ASP A 5 15.61 -5.85 14.59
CA ASP A 5 15.48 -5.97 16.04
C ASP A 5 15.45 -7.46 16.43
N ARG A 6 16.64 -8.02 16.67
CA ARG A 6 16.80 -9.44 16.98
C ARG A 6 16.06 -9.86 18.25
N GLN A 7 15.98 -8.98 19.27
CA GLN A 7 15.32 -9.29 20.51
C GLN A 7 13.80 -9.39 20.33
N ALA A 8 13.22 -8.46 19.59
CA ALA A 8 11.79 -8.48 19.27
C ALA A 8 11.42 -9.64 18.34
N LEU A 9 12.22 -9.85 17.29
CA LEU A 9 12.00 -10.88 16.28
C LEU A 9 12.10 -12.31 16.80
N ASN A 10 12.95 -12.57 17.82
CA ASN A 10 13.11 -13.91 18.41
C ASN A 10 11.80 -14.50 18.98
N ARG A 11 10.81 -13.65 19.17
CA ARG A 11 9.46 -14.01 19.65
C ARG A 11 8.50 -14.46 18.56
N TRP A 12 8.95 -14.56 17.30
CA TRP A 12 8.09 -14.79 16.13
C TRP A 12 8.63 -15.95 15.28
N ALA A 13 7.74 -16.80 14.80
CA ALA A 13 8.11 -17.96 13.99
C ALA A 13 8.91 -17.60 12.73
N PHE A 14 8.70 -16.42 12.16
CA PHE A 14 9.34 -15.97 10.93
C PHE A 14 10.67 -15.23 11.12
N CYS A 15 11.24 -15.22 12.32
CA CYS A 15 12.47 -14.45 12.61
C CYS A 15 13.65 -14.81 11.68
N GLY A 16 13.70 -16.04 11.16
CA GLY A 16 14.71 -16.47 10.21
C GLY A 16 14.74 -15.70 8.89
N LEU A 17 13.62 -15.06 8.50
CA LEU A 17 13.55 -14.22 7.30
C LEU A 17 14.37 -12.92 7.43
N PHE A 18 14.74 -12.54 8.65
CA PHE A 18 15.50 -11.33 8.94
C PHE A 18 16.99 -11.59 9.16
N GLU A 19 17.47 -12.78 8.77
CA GLU A 19 18.89 -13.08 8.83
C GLU A 19 19.67 -12.24 7.82
N VAL A 20 20.69 -11.50 8.30
CA VAL A 20 21.55 -10.66 7.47
C VAL A 20 22.71 -11.52 6.97
N GLU A 21 22.67 -11.92 5.71
CA GLU A 21 23.75 -12.71 5.09
C GLU A 21 24.95 -11.84 4.71
N LYS A 22 24.68 -10.59 4.25
CA LYS A 22 25.73 -9.69 3.79
C LYS A 22 25.35 -8.23 3.98
N THR A 23 26.30 -7.42 4.39
CA THR A 23 26.18 -5.96 4.45
C THR A 23 27.10 -5.31 3.42
N THR A 24 26.56 -4.40 2.61
CA THR A 24 27.31 -3.63 1.62
C THR A 24 27.03 -2.14 1.79
N LYS A 25 28.07 -1.32 1.77
CA LYS A 25 27.92 0.13 1.76
C LYS A 25 27.77 0.61 0.31
N MET A 26 26.76 1.42 0.07
CA MET A 26 26.47 2.01 -1.23
C MET A 26 26.28 3.52 -1.07
N PRO A 27 26.68 4.33 -2.06
CA PRO A 27 26.24 5.74 -2.15
C PRO A 27 24.72 5.78 -2.17
N ALA A 28 24.14 6.73 -1.46
CA ALA A 28 22.69 6.93 -1.42
C ALA A 28 22.39 8.41 -1.68
N VAL A 29 21.27 8.67 -2.28
CA VAL A 29 20.72 9.99 -2.54
C VAL A 29 19.25 9.99 -2.07
N ASP A 30 18.77 11.11 -1.56
CA ASP A 30 17.36 11.26 -1.23
C ASP A 30 16.49 11.32 -2.49
N LEU A 31 15.21 10.95 -2.34
CA LEU A 31 14.30 10.84 -3.47
C LEU A 31 14.09 12.17 -4.20
N LYS A 32 14.04 13.30 -3.49
CA LYS A 32 13.92 14.64 -4.09
C LYS A 32 15.10 14.95 -5.00
N THR A 33 16.32 14.71 -4.53
CA THR A 33 17.54 14.90 -5.32
C THR A 33 17.56 13.97 -6.54
N ALA A 34 17.11 12.71 -6.40
CA ALA A 34 17.03 11.78 -7.51
C ALA A 34 16.05 12.26 -8.59
N LEU A 35 14.86 12.72 -8.20
CA LEU A 35 13.85 13.25 -9.12
C LEU A 35 14.34 14.51 -9.84
N GLN A 36 15.00 15.42 -9.12
CA GLN A 36 15.60 16.63 -9.71
C GLN A 36 16.69 16.30 -10.75
N ALA A 37 17.50 15.26 -10.51
CA ALA A 37 18.54 14.84 -11.44
C ALA A 37 18.00 14.33 -12.79
N ILE A 38 16.74 13.95 -12.85
CA ILE A 38 16.05 13.48 -14.07
C ILE A 38 14.94 14.43 -14.53
N ASP A 39 14.92 15.66 -13.98
CA ASP A 39 13.97 16.74 -14.32
C ASP A 39 12.49 16.31 -14.16
N ILE A 40 12.20 15.58 -13.08
CA ILE A 40 10.83 15.16 -12.70
C ILE A 40 10.42 15.93 -11.45
N ASP A 41 9.29 16.63 -11.52
CA ASP A 41 8.69 17.43 -10.44
C ASP A 41 7.35 16.88 -9.93
N TYR A 42 6.91 15.73 -10.42
CA TYR A 42 5.68 15.05 -10.02
C TYR A 42 5.88 13.53 -9.84
N VAL A 43 5.02 12.91 -9.06
CA VAL A 43 4.90 11.45 -8.91
C VAL A 43 3.41 11.11 -8.91
N ASP A 44 2.96 10.30 -9.86
CA ASP A 44 1.56 9.90 -9.95
C ASP A 44 1.24 8.70 -9.07
N TRP A 45 2.16 7.74 -9.02
CA TRP A 45 2.04 6.52 -8.21
C TRP A 45 3.36 6.31 -7.45
N TYR A 46 3.27 6.38 -6.14
CA TYR A 46 4.36 6.10 -5.22
C TYR A 46 4.19 4.71 -4.62
N LYS A 47 5.23 3.90 -4.66
CA LYS A 47 5.29 2.63 -3.94
C LYS A 47 6.62 2.50 -3.22
N THR A 48 6.57 2.10 -1.96
CA THR A 48 7.76 1.88 -1.15
C THR A 48 7.64 0.60 -0.34
N ASP A 49 8.77 -0.11 -0.24
CA ASP A 49 9.02 -1.26 0.61
C ASP A 49 10.49 -1.17 1.03
N THR A 50 10.76 -0.34 2.04
CA THR A 50 12.12 0.04 2.45
C THR A 50 12.52 -0.57 3.79
N GLN A 51 11.72 -1.51 4.27
CA GLN A 51 11.99 -2.23 5.50
C GLN A 51 12.10 -1.27 6.70
N GLY A 52 11.02 -0.50 6.89
CA GLY A 52 10.83 0.34 8.07
C GLY A 52 11.17 1.82 7.93
N THR A 53 11.41 2.33 6.70
CA THR A 53 11.68 3.76 6.47
C THR A 53 10.67 4.42 5.52
N ASP A 54 9.54 3.80 5.27
CA ASP A 54 8.58 4.18 4.24
C ASP A 54 7.99 5.56 4.46
N LEU A 55 7.54 5.86 5.68
CA LEU A 55 6.94 7.13 6.01
C LEU A 55 7.94 8.28 5.90
N ARG A 56 9.15 8.13 6.44
CA ARG A 56 10.15 9.22 6.45
C ARG A 56 10.65 9.56 5.04
N ILE A 57 10.65 8.59 4.11
CA ILE A 57 10.99 8.85 2.70
C ILE A 57 9.85 9.60 2.02
N PHE A 58 8.61 9.22 2.30
CA PHE A 58 7.43 9.89 1.77
C PHE A 58 7.30 11.33 2.31
N ASP A 59 7.47 11.52 3.61
CA ASP A 59 7.40 12.83 4.29
C ASP A 59 8.49 13.81 3.81
N ALA A 60 9.59 13.29 3.27
CA ALA A 60 10.66 14.12 2.69
C ALA A 60 10.31 14.69 1.31
N LEU A 61 9.22 14.27 0.67
CA LEU A 61 8.75 14.81 -0.59
C LEU A 61 8.13 16.20 -0.40
N PRO A 62 8.19 17.08 -1.42
CA PRO A 62 7.49 18.37 -1.38
C PRO A 62 5.99 18.20 -1.15
N ALA A 63 5.38 19.01 -0.30
CA ALA A 63 3.95 18.95 0.01
C ALA A 63 3.07 19.08 -1.24
N SER A 64 3.48 19.88 -2.23
CA SER A 64 2.77 20.01 -3.52
C SER A 64 2.80 18.69 -4.30
N MET A 65 3.91 17.95 -4.26
CA MET A 65 4.02 16.65 -4.92
C MET A 65 3.11 15.63 -4.24
N ILE A 66 3.10 15.59 -2.90
CA ILE A 66 2.21 14.72 -2.12
C ILE A 66 0.75 15.03 -2.41
N SER A 67 0.38 16.32 -2.45
CA SER A 67 -1.02 16.74 -2.67
C SER A 67 -1.56 16.38 -4.05
N ASN A 68 -0.70 16.33 -5.07
CA ASN A 68 -1.07 16.03 -6.45
C ASN A 68 -0.87 14.55 -6.82
N MET A 69 -0.23 13.77 -5.94
CA MET A 69 -0.05 12.33 -6.14
C MET A 69 -1.41 11.61 -6.13
N ILE A 70 -1.58 10.62 -7.00
CA ILE A 70 -2.86 9.91 -7.18
C ILE A 70 -2.92 8.66 -6.31
N VAL A 71 -1.84 7.87 -6.28
CA VAL A 71 -1.76 6.62 -5.50
C VAL A 71 -0.49 6.61 -4.65
N ALA A 72 -0.61 6.16 -3.41
CA ALA A 72 0.53 5.92 -2.53
C ALA A 72 0.40 4.56 -1.83
N GLU A 73 1.43 3.72 -1.94
CA GLU A 73 1.47 2.37 -1.38
C GLU A 73 2.66 2.20 -0.44
N PHE A 74 2.39 1.54 0.68
CA PHE A 74 3.37 1.36 1.76
C PHE A 74 3.30 -0.06 2.33
N GLU A 75 4.40 -0.48 2.97
CA GLU A 75 4.48 -1.75 3.69
C GLU A 75 4.97 -1.57 5.14
N PRO A 76 4.23 -0.83 5.98
CA PRO A 76 4.63 -0.52 7.35
C PRO A 76 4.55 -1.73 8.27
N GLY A 77 5.51 -1.81 9.22
CA GLY A 77 5.50 -2.78 10.30
C GLY A 77 4.39 -2.50 11.34
N ILE A 78 3.87 -3.57 11.92
CA ILE A 78 2.97 -3.55 13.08
C ILE A 78 3.74 -3.97 14.32
N ILE A 79 4.51 -5.08 14.24
CA ILE A 79 5.43 -5.52 15.29
C ILE A 79 6.78 -4.80 15.16
N ASP A 80 7.65 -4.98 16.17
CA ASP A 80 9.01 -4.46 16.13
C ASP A 80 9.90 -5.42 15.33
N ALA A 81 10.09 -5.15 14.04
CA ALA A 81 10.94 -5.93 13.15
C ALA A 81 12.32 -5.28 12.91
N TYR A 82 12.37 -3.95 12.88
CA TYR A 82 13.58 -3.19 12.67
C TYR A 82 13.75 -2.10 13.74
N LEU A 83 14.98 -1.82 14.13
CA LEU A 83 15.28 -0.79 15.13
C LEU A 83 14.92 0.60 14.60
N GLY A 84 13.96 1.26 15.24
CA GLY A 84 13.54 2.63 14.88
C GLY A 84 12.76 2.71 13.57
N GLU A 85 12.03 1.66 13.21
CA GLU A 85 11.16 1.64 12.03
C GLU A 85 9.93 2.54 12.18
N ASP A 86 9.43 2.99 11.03
CA ASP A 86 8.14 3.67 10.92
C ASP A 86 7.01 2.63 11.02
N LYS A 87 6.06 2.87 11.94
CA LYS A 87 4.96 1.94 12.21
C LYS A 87 3.68 2.30 11.46
N LEU A 88 2.83 1.29 11.25
CA LEU A 88 1.51 1.47 10.65
C LEU A 88 0.72 2.62 11.29
N HIS A 89 0.68 2.71 12.61
CA HIS A 89 -0.08 3.76 13.30
C HIS A 89 0.47 5.17 13.03
N GLN A 90 1.80 5.32 12.86
CA GLN A 90 2.43 6.59 12.52
C GLN A 90 2.11 6.97 11.08
N LEU A 91 2.21 6.01 10.14
CA LEU A 91 1.82 6.20 8.75
C LEU A 91 0.35 6.63 8.64
N MET A 92 -0.56 5.91 9.27
CA MET A 92 -2.00 6.25 9.23
C MET A 92 -2.28 7.63 9.81
N ALA A 93 -1.66 7.98 10.93
CA ALA A 93 -1.82 9.30 11.55
C ALA A 93 -1.26 10.45 10.69
N TYR A 94 -0.24 10.17 9.88
CA TYR A 94 0.29 11.12 8.90
C TYR A 94 -0.65 11.24 7.70
N MET A 95 -1.04 10.12 7.11
CA MET A 95 -1.89 10.07 5.91
C MET A 95 -3.30 10.63 6.16
N ASP A 96 -3.80 10.59 7.39
CA ASP A 96 -5.07 11.22 7.78
C ASP A 96 -5.08 12.75 7.58
N LYS A 97 -3.90 13.38 7.57
CA LYS A 97 -3.73 14.81 7.29
C LYS A 97 -3.52 15.11 5.80
N CYS A 98 -3.34 14.08 4.98
CA CYS A 98 -3.12 14.17 3.55
C CYS A 98 -4.43 13.98 2.77
N PRO A 99 -4.51 14.41 1.50
CA PRO A 99 -5.74 14.29 0.71
C PRO A 99 -5.96 12.87 0.18
N PHE A 100 -5.79 11.85 1.04
CA PHE A 100 -5.92 10.45 0.66
C PHE A 100 -6.98 9.71 1.47
N TRP A 101 -7.50 8.62 0.89
CA TRP A 101 -8.31 7.64 1.60
C TRP A 101 -7.72 6.24 1.40
N VAL A 102 -7.96 5.34 2.35
CA VAL A 102 -7.45 3.96 2.28
C VAL A 102 -8.30 3.16 1.29
N SER A 103 -7.70 2.77 0.17
CA SER A 103 -8.34 1.92 -0.84
C SER A 103 -8.27 0.44 -0.46
N SER A 104 -7.11 -0.01 0.00
CA SER A 104 -6.96 -1.40 0.44
C SER A 104 -5.97 -1.53 1.59
N MET A 105 -6.18 -2.58 2.41
CA MET A 105 -5.26 -2.95 3.48
C MET A 105 -5.23 -4.48 3.62
N TYR A 106 -4.07 -5.06 3.40
CA TYR A 106 -3.83 -6.49 3.57
C TYR A 106 -2.88 -6.73 4.72
N VAL A 107 -3.42 -7.22 5.83
CA VAL A 107 -2.63 -7.52 7.02
C VAL A 107 -2.00 -8.90 6.86
N LYS A 108 -0.68 -8.95 6.98
CA LYS A 108 0.14 -10.14 6.98
C LYS A 108 0.77 -10.34 8.35
N GLY A 109 1.30 -11.53 8.60
CA GLY A 109 1.87 -11.75 9.92
C GLY A 109 2.52 -13.11 10.10
N SER A 110 2.68 -13.49 11.36
CA SER A 110 3.33 -14.72 11.75
C SER A 110 2.75 -15.24 13.09
N HIS A 111 3.17 -16.44 13.48
CA HIS A 111 2.80 -16.99 14.77
C HIS A 111 3.67 -16.41 15.89
N ARG A 112 3.04 -16.03 16.98
CA ARG A 112 3.71 -15.59 18.19
C ARG A 112 4.20 -16.82 18.95
N ILE A 113 5.41 -17.24 18.66
CA ILE A 113 6.09 -18.38 19.28
C ILE A 113 7.59 -18.08 19.38
N GLU A 114 8.16 -18.28 20.56
CA GLU A 114 9.59 -18.07 20.77
C GLU A 114 10.41 -19.09 19.96
N GLN A 115 11.58 -18.69 19.49
CA GLN A 115 12.43 -19.58 18.68
C GLN A 115 12.86 -20.84 19.41
N GLU A 116 13.06 -20.76 20.72
CA GLU A 116 13.37 -21.89 21.58
C GLU A 116 12.23 -22.92 21.57
N ASP A 117 10.98 -22.47 21.73
CA ASP A 117 9.80 -23.33 21.67
C ASP A 117 9.61 -23.91 20.26
N LEU A 118 9.79 -23.08 19.22
CA LEU A 118 9.70 -23.53 17.84
C LEU A 118 10.73 -24.59 17.51
N SER A 119 11.95 -24.52 18.09
CA SER A 119 13.02 -25.50 17.91
C SER A 119 12.66 -26.88 18.45
N SER A 120 11.79 -26.94 19.45
CA SER A 120 11.30 -28.17 20.07
C SER A 120 10.28 -28.93 19.19
N LEU A 121 9.72 -28.27 18.17
CA LEU A 121 8.77 -28.87 17.24
C LEU A 121 9.48 -29.65 16.12
N ASN A 122 8.93 -30.81 15.76
CA ASN A 122 9.39 -31.54 14.59
C ASN A 122 8.91 -30.89 13.28
N THR A 123 9.45 -31.34 12.14
CA THR A 123 9.16 -30.77 10.82
C THR A 123 7.66 -30.78 10.44
N LEU A 124 6.94 -31.86 10.80
CA LEU A 124 5.51 -31.96 10.51
C LEU A 124 4.70 -30.98 11.35
N GLN A 125 5.02 -30.86 12.63
CA GLN A 125 4.39 -29.90 13.53
C GLN A 125 4.61 -28.46 13.05
N ARG A 126 5.83 -28.09 12.65
CA ARG A 126 6.13 -26.76 12.11
C ARG A 126 5.32 -26.45 10.85
N ARG A 127 5.22 -27.41 9.92
CA ARG A 127 4.42 -27.25 8.69
C ARG A 127 2.92 -27.11 8.93
N SER A 128 2.43 -27.62 10.05
CA SER A 128 1.02 -27.58 10.39
C SER A 128 0.62 -26.35 11.24
N LEU A 129 1.57 -25.50 11.65
CA LEU A 129 1.30 -24.33 12.49
C LEU A 129 0.20 -23.45 11.88
N ASP A 130 0.27 -23.18 10.58
CA ASP A 130 -0.71 -22.33 9.87
C ASP A 130 -2.14 -22.90 9.90
N SER A 131 -2.27 -24.22 10.12
CA SER A 131 -3.57 -24.89 10.20
C SER A 131 -4.21 -24.84 11.59
N PHE A 132 -3.40 -24.67 12.64
CA PHE A 132 -3.84 -24.77 14.03
C PHE A 132 -3.69 -23.50 14.84
N LEU A 133 -2.70 -22.66 14.51
CA LEU A 133 -2.44 -21.44 15.24
C LEU A 133 -2.96 -20.22 14.48
N LYS A 134 -3.47 -19.25 15.26
CA LYS A 134 -3.81 -17.94 14.73
C LYS A 134 -2.55 -17.18 14.36
N MET A 135 -2.49 -16.65 13.16
CA MET A 135 -1.50 -15.66 12.77
C MET A 135 -1.79 -14.32 13.47
N ALA A 136 -0.79 -13.76 14.11
CA ALA A 136 -0.85 -12.40 14.64
C ALA A 136 -0.40 -11.40 13.57
N PRO A 137 -0.97 -10.19 13.52
CA PRO A 137 -0.54 -9.13 12.61
C PRO A 137 0.94 -8.81 12.80
N GLY A 138 1.72 -8.83 11.71
CA GLY A 138 3.15 -8.49 11.72
C GLY A 138 3.45 -7.21 10.96
N TRP A 139 2.85 -7.07 9.78
CA TRP A 139 2.94 -5.88 8.92
C TRP A 139 1.68 -5.80 8.05
N CYS A 140 1.54 -4.75 7.28
CA CYS A 140 0.48 -4.67 6.28
C CYS A 140 0.96 -4.05 4.97
N GLU A 141 0.34 -4.46 3.88
CA GLU A 141 0.36 -3.74 2.60
C GLU A 141 -0.84 -2.81 2.58
N ILE A 142 -0.62 -1.51 2.48
CA ILE A 142 -1.68 -0.51 2.50
C ILE A 142 -1.58 0.41 1.29
N SER A 143 -2.70 0.59 0.59
CA SER A 143 -2.81 1.47 -0.56
C SER A 143 -3.76 2.62 -0.26
N TYR A 144 -3.36 3.81 -0.66
CA TYR A 144 -4.13 5.03 -0.58
C TYR A 144 -4.39 5.59 -1.97
N ILE A 145 -5.58 6.16 -2.18
CA ILE A 145 -5.93 6.90 -3.38
C ILE A 145 -6.29 8.34 -2.98
N ASN A 146 -5.91 9.32 -3.79
CA ASN A 146 -6.26 10.73 -3.59
C ASN A 146 -7.78 10.90 -3.61
N LYS A 147 -8.30 11.77 -2.72
CA LYS A 147 -9.74 12.08 -2.61
C LYS A 147 -10.27 12.89 -3.77
N PHE A 148 -9.39 13.59 -4.50
CA PHE A 148 -9.75 14.51 -5.60
C PHE A 148 -10.60 15.72 -5.13
N ASP A 149 -10.45 16.12 -3.87
CA ASP A 149 -11.18 17.28 -3.31
C ASP A 149 -10.54 18.63 -3.69
N SER A 150 -9.32 18.63 -4.26
CA SER A 150 -8.59 19.84 -4.63
C SER A 150 -8.94 20.33 -6.03
N ASP A 151 -9.19 21.64 -6.15
CA ASP A 151 -9.39 22.29 -7.44
C ASP A 151 -8.12 22.35 -8.31
N SER A 152 -6.93 22.14 -7.72
CA SER A 152 -5.65 22.14 -8.42
C SER A 152 -5.46 20.96 -9.36
N LEU A 153 -6.21 19.86 -9.16
CA LEU A 153 -6.12 18.67 -10.00
C LEU A 153 -6.78 18.93 -11.35
N GLY A 154 -6.00 18.75 -12.43
CA GLY A 154 -6.41 19.04 -13.80
C GLY A 154 -6.99 17.82 -14.53
N LEU A 155 -7.19 17.99 -15.83
CA LEU A 155 -7.71 16.94 -16.71
C LEU A 155 -6.86 15.67 -16.65
N ARG A 156 -5.52 15.81 -16.69
CA ARG A 156 -4.57 14.70 -16.65
C ARG A 156 -4.75 13.85 -15.39
N GLU A 157 -4.84 14.49 -14.23
CA GLU A 157 -4.98 13.80 -12.95
C GLU A 157 -6.31 13.05 -12.85
N TYR A 158 -7.41 13.61 -13.37
CA TYR A 158 -8.71 12.93 -13.41
C TYR A 158 -8.70 11.71 -14.33
N LEU A 159 -8.03 11.78 -15.49
CA LEU A 159 -7.88 10.64 -16.40
C LEU A 159 -7.04 9.53 -15.76
N LEU A 160 -5.90 9.87 -15.17
CA LEU A 160 -5.05 8.91 -14.47
C LEU A 160 -5.72 8.37 -13.20
N GLY A 161 -6.44 9.21 -12.44
CA GLY A 161 -7.22 8.79 -11.29
C GLY A 161 -8.24 7.72 -11.63
N TRP A 162 -8.96 7.88 -12.74
CA TRP A 162 -9.88 6.87 -13.25
C TRP A 162 -9.15 5.57 -13.61
N VAL A 163 -8.03 5.65 -14.34
CA VAL A 163 -7.23 4.49 -14.74
C VAL A 163 -6.74 3.74 -13.50
N PHE A 164 -6.11 4.44 -12.55
CA PHE A 164 -5.53 3.80 -11.37
C PHE A 164 -6.59 3.22 -10.43
N SER A 165 -7.72 3.91 -10.26
CA SER A 165 -8.86 3.37 -9.52
C SER A 165 -9.41 2.11 -10.18
N SER A 166 -9.48 2.07 -11.51
CA SER A 166 -9.96 0.91 -12.26
C SER A 166 -9.00 -0.29 -12.13
N ILE A 167 -7.67 -0.05 -12.19
CA ILE A 167 -6.65 -1.09 -11.98
C ILE A 167 -6.75 -1.66 -10.56
N ASN A 168 -7.01 -0.81 -9.57
CA ASN A 168 -7.17 -1.22 -8.17
C ASN A 168 -8.58 -1.80 -7.86
N ALA A 169 -9.40 -2.04 -8.89
CA ALA A 169 -10.77 -2.53 -8.77
C ALA A 169 -11.71 -1.61 -7.97
N GLU A 170 -11.35 -0.34 -7.79
CA GLU A 170 -12.16 0.70 -7.16
C GLU A 170 -13.14 1.32 -8.16
N HIS A 171 -13.92 0.47 -8.85
CA HIS A 171 -14.80 0.88 -9.94
C HIS A 171 -15.88 1.89 -9.51
N GLY A 172 -16.28 1.89 -8.25
CA GLY A 172 -17.21 2.88 -7.69
C GLY A 172 -16.58 4.27 -7.64
N PHE A 173 -15.33 4.36 -7.20
CA PHE A 173 -14.58 5.61 -7.18
C PHE A 173 -14.18 6.06 -8.59
N ALA A 174 -13.79 5.13 -9.48
CA ALA A 174 -13.56 5.40 -10.89
C ALA A 174 -14.81 6.03 -11.55
N LEU A 175 -16.00 5.50 -11.30
CA LEU A 175 -17.26 6.08 -11.78
C LEU A 175 -17.47 7.50 -11.26
N HIS A 176 -17.17 7.73 -9.97
CA HIS A 176 -17.25 9.08 -9.37
C HIS A 176 -16.33 10.06 -10.10
N LEU A 177 -15.05 9.68 -10.31
CA LEU A 177 -14.07 10.51 -11.01
C LEU A 177 -14.48 10.80 -12.48
N ALA A 178 -14.99 9.80 -13.20
CA ALA A 178 -15.48 9.97 -14.54
C ALA A 178 -16.61 11.00 -14.62
N LYS A 179 -17.61 10.91 -13.72
CA LYS A 179 -18.72 11.88 -13.64
C LYS A 179 -18.24 13.28 -13.24
N ALA A 180 -17.35 13.37 -12.27
CA ALA A 180 -16.77 14.64 -11.82
C ALA A 180 -15.93 15.29 -12.94
N GLY A 181 -15.11 14.51 -13.64
CA GLY A 181 -14.33 14.95 -14.78
C GLY A 181 -15.20 15.42 -15.95
N GLN A 182 -16.27 14.69 -16.26
CA GLN A 182 -17.25 15.11 -17.26
C GLN A 182 -17.87 16.47 -16.96
N LYS A 183 -18.25 16.68 -15.67
CA LYS A 183 -18.81 17.95 -15.23
C LYS A 183 -17.79 19.11 -15.25
N LYS A 184 -16.53 18.81 -14.88
CA LYS A 184 -15.47 19.83 -14.72
C LYS A 184 -14.86 20.25 -16.06
N PHE A 185 -14.64 19.30 -16.97
CA PHE A 185 -13.88 19.50 -18.22
C PHE A 185 -14.71 19.41 -19.50
N GLY A 186 -15.84 18.70 -19.47
CA GLY A 186 -16.71 18.54 -20.64
C GLY A 186 -16.15 17.63 -21.74
N GLU A 187 -15.05 16.92 -21.49
CA GLU A 187 -14.41 16.05 -22.48
C GLU A 187 -15.24 14.78 -22.75
N PRO A 188 -15.49 14.44 -24.05
CA PRO A 188 -16.34 13.30 -24.42
C PRO A 188 -15.84 11.96 -23.85
N LEU A 189 -14.52 11.79 -23.67
CA LEU A 189 -13.87 10.59 -23.13
C LEU A 189 -14.43 10.19 -21.76
N PHE A 190 -14.81 11.18 -20.92
CA PHE A 190 -15.42 10.85 -19.63
C PHE A 190 -16.77 10.16 -19.74
N SER A 191 -17.53 10.37 -20.82
CA SER A 191 -18.78 9.63 -21.05
C SER A 191 -18.51 8.15 -21.27
N GLU A 192 -17.48 7.81 -22.04
CA GLU A 192 -17.03 6.43 -22.26
C GLU A 192 -16.52 5.79 -20.95
N MET A 193 -15.78 6.56 -20.16
CA MET A 193 -15.30 6.11 -18.83
C MET A 193 -16.45 5.84 -17.86
N VAL A 194 -17.52 6.63 -17.88
CA VAL A 194 -18.74 6.40 -17.09
C VAL A 194 -19.39 5.07 -17.51
N GLU A 195 -19.58 4.86 -18.81
CA GLU A 195 -20.15 3.62 -19.34
C GLU A 195 -19.33 2.39 -18.95
N GLU A 196 -18.01 2.46 -19.08
CA GLU A 196 -17.12 1.35 -18.75
C GLU A 196 -17.12 1.05 -17.26
N SER A 197 -17.10 2.08 -16.40
CA SER A 197 -17.20 1.90 -14.95
C SER A 197 -18.53 1.24 -14.54
N LEU A 198 -19.64 1.62 -15.18
CA LEU A 198 -20.95 0.99 -14.96
C LEU A 198 -20.97 -0.47 -15.41
N LYS A 199 -20.33 -0.81 -16.52
CA LYS A 199 -20.17 -2.21 -16.96
C LYS A 199 -19.40 -3.02 -15.95
N CYS A 200 -18.26 -2.52 -15.46
CA CYS A 200 -17.46 -3.20 -14.43
C CYS A 200 -18.26 -3.45 -13.16
N LEU A 201 -19.01 -2.46 -12.70
CA LEU A 201 -19.89 -2.59 -11.52
C LEU A 201 -21.01 -3.63 -11.74
N SER A 202 -21.62 -3.66 -12.93
CA SER A 202 -22.71 -4.61 -13.26
C SER A 202 -22.21 -6.06 -13.41
N HIS A 203 -21.02 -6.27 -13.98
CA HIS A 203 -20.43 -7.61 -14.11
C HIS A 203 -20.07 -8.23 -12.76
N GLY A 204 -19.78 -7.41 -11.74
CA GLY A 204 -19.61 -7.87 -10.35
C GLY A 204 -20.86 -8.58 -9.81
N TYR A 205 -22.05 -8.14 -10.14
CA TYR A 205 -23.30 -8.76 -9.74
C TYR A 205 -23.46 -10.18 -10.30
N PHE A 206 -23.09 -10.42 -11.55
CA PHE A 206 -23.18 -11.76 -12.18
C PHE A 206 -22.23 -12.77 -11.52
N ARG A 207 -21.03 -12.35 -11.12
CA ARG A 207 -20.07 -13.24 -10.43
C ARG A 207 -20.50 -13.59 -9.01
N VAL A 208 -21.09 -12.67 -8.28
CA VAL A 208 -21.59 -12.90 -6.91
C VAL A 208 -22.85 -13.75 -6.94
N GLY A 209 -23.78 -13.50 -7.86
CA GLY A 209 -24.99 -14.32 -8.06
C GLY A 209 -24.66 -15.78 -8.36
N LEU A 210 -23.68 -16.06 -9.22
CA LEU A 210 -23.23 -17.41 -9.53
C LEU A 210 -22.53 -18.12 -8.36
N LYS A 211 -21.87 -17.39 -7.45
CA LYS A 211 -21.29 -17.96 -6.22
C LYS A 211 -22.36 -18.24 -5.15
N ALA A 212 -23.41 -17.42 -5.07
CA ALA A 212 -24.51 -17.62 -4.13
C ALA A 212 -25.42 -18.82 -4.52
N LEU A 213 -25.53 -19.13 -5.82
CA LEU A 213 -26.28 -20.28 -6.33
C LEU A 213 -25.51 -21.62 -6.23
N ARG A 214 -24.21 -21.58 -5.85
CA ARG A 214 -23.36 -22.78 -5.67
C ARG A 214 -23.15 -23.15 -4.19
N LYS A 215 -23.79 -22.48 -3.26
CA LYS A 215 -23.92 -22.84 -1.83
C LYS A 215 -25.34 -23.35 -1.55
#